data_9ad6614461c75efe43f49ff0eec3bce3
#
_entry.id   9ad6614461c75efe43f49ff0eec3bce3
#
_cell.length_a   1.000
_cell.length_b   1.000
_cell.length_c   1.000
_cell.angle_alpha   90.00
_cell.angle_beta   90.00
_cell.angle_gamma   90.00
#
_symmetry.space_group_name_H-M   'P 1'
#
loop_
_entity.id
_entity.type
_entity.pdbx_description
1 polymer ?
#
loop_
_entity_poly.entity_id
_entity_poly.type
_entity_poly.pdbx_seq_one_letter_code
_entity_poly.pdbx_strand_id
1 'polypeptide(L)'
;LMATLAVYLNSLTGKGVHVVTVNDYLARRDAEWMRPVYEALGITVGVAVPGMTQADKRAAYACDVAYATNNELGFDYLRDNMAFSVDQKVQRERSFAIVDEVDSILIDEARTPLIISGAADESPLLYVRINQLIPNLQRAEPAADDESEPGEGDFTIDEKQKQIYLTE
;
A
#
# COMPACT_ATOMS: atom_id res chain seq x y z
N LEU A 1 22.27 -10.66 9.90
CA LEU A 1 22.86 -11.74 10.70
C LEU A 1 22.36 -11.74 12.15
N MET A 2 22.42 -10.60 12.88
CA MET A 2 21.99 -10.55 14.29
C MET A 2 20.52 -10.93 14.49
N ALA A 3 19.64 -10.52 13.57
CA ALA A 3 18.23 -10.88 13.61
C ALA A 3 17.96 -12.39 13.59
N THR A 4 18.86 -13.17 12.97
CA THR A 4 18.69 -14.62 12.77
C THR A 4 18.47 -15.38 14.08
N LEU A 5 19.15 -15.00 15.16
CA LEU A 5 19.00 -15.66 16.47
C LEU A 5 17.59 -15.44 17.04
N ALA A 6 17.10 -14.21 17.02
CA ALA A 6 15.78 -13.88 17.53
C ALA A 6 14.67 -14.49 16.63
N VAL A 7 14.88 -14.49 15.31
CA VAL A 7 13.97 -15.13 14.35
C VAL A 7 13.88 -16.62 14.62
N TYR A 8 15.01 -17.32 14.74
CA TYR A 8 15.03 -18.75 15.02
C TYR A 8 14.31 -19.09 16.33
N LEU A 9 14.65 -18.39 17.42
CA LEU A 9 14.03 -18.63 18.72
C LEU A 9 12.50 -18.51 18.67
N ASN A 10 11.99 -17.47 18.00
CA ASN A 10 10.55 -17.23 17.92
C ASN A 10 9.84 -18.13 16.90
N SER A 11 10.55 -18.60 15.86
CA SER A 11 9.99 -19.55 14.88
C SER A 11 9.69 -20.91 15.49
N LEU A 12 10.39 -21.32 16.54
CA LEU A 12 10.16 -22.58 17.24
C LEU A 12 8.76 -22.71 17.85
N THR A 13 8.04 -21.61 18.01
CA THR A 13 6.64 -21.62 18.45
C THR A 13 5.67 -22.16 17.39
N GLY A 14 6.09 -22.28 16.14
CA GLY A 14 5.26 -22.67 15.00
C GLY A 14 4.24 -21.60 14.55
N LYS A 15 4.22 -20.43 15.19
CA LYS A 15 3.25 -19.35 14.90
C LYS A 15 3.67 -18.43 13.75
N GLY A 16 4.89 -18.57 13.26
CA GLY A 16 5.46 -17.74 12.20
C GLY A 16 6.07 -16.43 12.68
N VAL A 17 7.13 -16.05 12.01
CA VAL A 17 7.89 -14.83 12.26
C VAL A 17 7.93 -13.99 10.97
N HIS A 18 7.70 -12.68 11.09
CA HIS A 18 7.87 -11.75 9.99
C HIS A 18 9.19 -11.00 10.13
N VAL A 19 9.94 -10.91 9.02
CA VAL A 19 11.11 -10.03 8.91
C VAL A 19 10.77 -8.94 7.90
N VAL A 20 10.69 -7.72 8.39
CA VAL A 20 10.19 -6.56 7.63
C VAL A 20 11.35 -5.71 7.17
N THR A 21 11.42 -5.40 5.88
CA THR A 21 12.43 -4.55 5.26
C THR A 21 11.77 -3.41 4.46
N VAL A 22 12.56 -2.44 4.00
CA VAL A 22 12.04 -1.27 3.27
C VAL A 22 11.78 -1.55 1.79
N ASN A 23 12.39 -2.56 1.17
CA ASN A 23 12.21 -2.86 -0.25
C ASN A 23 12.33 -4.35 -0.58
N ASP A 24 11.84 -4.70 -1.78
CA ASP A 24 11.77 -6.08 -2.26
C ASP A 24 13.14 -6.71 -2.48
N TYR A 25 14.11 -5.92 -2.89
CA TYR A 25 15.47 -6.39 -3.09
C TYR A 25 16.06 -6.91 -1.78
N LEU A 26 15.93 -6.12 -0.71
CA LEU A 26 16.42 -6.52 0.62
C LEU A 26 15.66 -7.73 1.16
N ALA A 27 14.34 -7.76 0.99
CA ALA A 27 13.53 -8.90 1.42
C ALA A 27 14.00 -10.20 0.77
N ARG A 28 14.26 -10.20 -0.54
CA ARG A 28 14.77 -11.36 -1.28
C ARG A 28 16.21 -11.69 -0.91
N ARG A 29 17.11 -10.70 -0.96
CA ARG A 29 18.52 -10.87 -0.68
C ARG A 29 18.76 -11.48 0.70
N ASP A 30 18.12 -10.94 1.72
CA ASP A 30 18.36 -11.35 3.11
C ASP A 30 17.71 -12.71 3.40
N ALA A 31 16.54 -12.98 2.83
CA ALA A 31 15.93 -14.30 2.89
C ALA A 31 16.82 -15.36 2.25
N GLU A 32 17.32 -15.11 1.03
CA GLU A 32 18.18 -16.07 0.33
C GLU A 32 19.53 -16.28 1.04
N TRP A 33 20.09 -15.20 1.55
CA TRP A 33 21.35 -15.27 2.29
C TRP A 33 21.25 -16.08 3.58
N MET A 34 20.14 -15.92 4.31
CA MET A 34 19.92 -16.61 5.59
C MET A 34 19.24 -17.98 5.42
N ARG A 35 18.63 -18.25 4.28
CA ARG A 35 17.94 -19.52 3.98
C ARG A 35 18.74 -20.77 4.32
N PRO A 36 20.04 -20.91 3.92
CA PRO A 36 20.80 -22.10 4.24
C PRO A 36 20.93 -22.36 5.75
N VAL A 37 21.00 -21.29 6.55
CA VAL A 37 21.07 -21.38 8.02
C VAL A 37 19.75 -21.88 8.59
N TYR A 38 18.63 -21.30 8.15
CA TYR A 38 17.30 -21.67 8.61
C TYR A 38 16.95 -23.10 8.20
N GLU A 39 17.19 -23.46 6.94
CA GLU A 39 16.89 -24.80 6.42
C GLU A 39 17.73 -25.89 7.11
N ALA A 40 19.01 -25.60 7.43
CA ALA A 40 19.84 -26.52 8.24
C ALA A 40 19.28 -26.75 9.64
N LEU A 41 18.49 -25.84 10.16
CA LEU A 41 17.80 -25.92 11.45
C LEU A 41 16.35 -26.42 11.33
N GLY A 42 15.92 -26.83 10.13
CA GLY A 42 14.56 -27.32 9.87
C GLY A 42 13.49 -26.24 9.79
N ILE A 43 13.86 -24.95 9.59
CA ILE A 43 12.96 -23.80 9.50
C ILE A 43 12.73 -23.44 8.04
N THR A 44 11.46 -23.29 7.65
CA THR A 44 11.06 -22.89 6.30
C THR A 44 11.09 -21.37 6.13
N VAL A 45 11.48 -20.91 4.93
CA VAL A 45 11.63 -19.48 4.63
C VAL A 45 10.83 -19.10 3.39
N GLY A 46 9.90 -18.16 3.54
CA GLY A 46 9.14 -17.54 2.47
C GLY A 46 9.51 -16.08 2.25
N VAL A 47 9.19 -15.57 1.05
CA VAL A 47 9.34 -14.15 0.71
C VAL A 47 8.06 -13.68 0.06
N ALA A 48 7.39 -12.68 0.66
CA ALA A 48 6.19 -12.06 0.11
C ALA A 48 6.55 -10.70 -0.49
N VAL A 49 6.31 -10.56 -1.80
CA VAL A 49 6.64 -9.35 -2.58
C VAL A 49 5.51 -9.02 -3.55
N PRO A 50 5.45 -7.78 -4.05
CA PRO A 50 4.47 -7.37 -5.05
C PRO A 50 4.46 -8.25 -6.29
N GLY A 51 3.29 -8.39 -6.91
CA GLY A 51 3.10 -9.15 -8.15
C GLY A 51 2.98 -10.66 -7.99
N MET A 52 3.11 -11.21 -6.79
CA MET A 52 2.86 -12.63 -6.53
C MET A 52 1.37 -12.96 -6.59
N THR A 53 1.05 -14.19 -7.01
CA THR A 53 -0.32 -14.69 -6.91
C THR A 53 -0.76 -14.85 -5.46
N GLN A 54 -2.07 -14.87 -5.21
CA GLN A 54 -2.62 -15.10 -3.88
C GLN A 54 -2.17 -16.44 -3.28
N ALA A 55 -2.07 -17.48 -4.13
CA ALA A 55 -1.59 -18.79 -3.71
C ALA A 55 -0.12 -18.78 -3.28
N ASP A 56 0.74 -18.10 -4.04
CA ASP A 56 2.17 -17.99 -3.74
C ASP A 56 2.40 -17.16 -2.47
N LYS A 57 1.65 -16.07 -2.29
CA LYS A 57 1.71 -15.28 -1.06
C LYS A 57 1.29 -16.09 0.16
N ARG A 58 0.20 -16.84 0.05
CA ARG A 58 -0.25 -17.72 1.13
C ARG A 58 0.81 -18.75 1.49
N ALA A 59 1.46 -19.35 0.48
CA ALA A 59 2.55 -20.29 0.70
C ALA A 59 3.75 -19.61 1.39
N ALA A 60 4.10 -18.38 0.98
CA ALA A 60 5.17 -17.61 1.60
C ALA A 60 4.87 -17.26 3.06
N TYR A 61 3.66 -16.80 3.37
CA TYR A 61 3.25 -16.49 4.74
C TYR A 61 3.05 -17.75 5.62
N ALA A 62 2.85 -18.93 5.01
CA ALA A 62 2.73 -20.19 5.72
C ALA A 62 4.09 -20.72 6.22
N CYS A 63 5.22 -20.22 5.71
CA CYS A 63 6.55 -20.59 6.17
C CYS A 63 6.79 -20.14 7.64
N ASP A 64 7.74 -20.77 8.31
CA ASP A 64 8.10 -20.42 9.68
C ASP A 64 8.66 -18.99 9.77
N VAL A 65 9.36 -18.55 8.73
CA VAL A 65 9.90 -17.19 8.59
C VAL A 65 9.43 -16.61 7.25
N ALA A 66 8.77 -15.47 7.28
CA ALA A 66 8.32 -14.74 6.10
C ALA A 66 9.01 -13.37 6.03
N TYR A 67 9.82 -13.17 4.99
CA TYR A 67 10.40 -11.86 4.65
C TYR A 67 9.44 -11.08 3.77
N ALA A 68 9.24 -9.81 4.08
CA ALA A 68 8.37 -8.93 3.26
C ALA A 68 8.74 -7.46 3.49
N THR A 69 8.25 -6.58 2.60
CA THR A 69 8.31 -5.15 2.85
C THR A 69 7.16 -4.70 3.77
N ASN A 70 7.35 -3.57 4.46
CA ASN A 70 6.32 -2.93 5.27
C ASN A 70 5.05 -2.66 4.44
N ASN A 71 5.21 -2.14 3.22
CA ASN A 71 4.11 -1.83 2.32
C ASN A 71 3.33 -3.08 1.91
N GLU A 72 4.03 -4.16 1.53
CA GLU A 72 3.37 -5.39 1.09
C GLU A 72 2.60 -6.07 2.23
N LEU A 73 3.19 -6.11 3.44
CA LEU A 73 2.50 -6.59 4.63
C LEU A 73 1.25 -5.77 4.94
N GLY A 74 1.35 -4.44 4.81
CA GLY A 74 0.21 -3.55 5.03
C GLY A 74 -0.88 -3.71 3.98
N PHE A 75 -0.53 -3.80 2.70
CA PHE A 75 -1.50 -4.04 1.63
C PHE A 75 -2.16 -5.41 1.73
N ASP A 76 -1.41 -6.45 2.06
CA ASP A 76 -1.99 -7.79 2.25
C ASP A 76 -2.90 -7.83 3.48
N TYR A 77 -2.56 -7.09 4.55
CA TYR A 77 -3.46 -6.91 5.69
C TYR A 77 -4.78 -6.24 5.31
N LEU A 78 -4.72 -5.17 4.51
CA LEU A 78 -5.93 -4.50 4.04
C LEU A 78 -6.77 -5.42 3.15
N ARG A 79 -6.14 -6.14 2.22
CA ARG A 79 -6.84 -7.12 1.35
C ARG A 79 -7.49 -8.23 2.16
N ASP A 80 -6.80 -8.77 3.16
CA ASP A 80 -7.33 -9.82 4.04
C ASP A 80 -8.54 -9.34 4.86
N ASN A 81 -8.58 -8.04 5.23
CA ASN A 81 -9.74 -7.46 5.92
C ASN A 81 -10.93 -7.19 4.99
N MET A 82 -10.71 -7.15 3.68
CA MET A 82 -11.77 -7.04 2.66
C MET A 82 -12.20 -8.41 2.11
N ALA A 83 -11.55 -9.50 2.52
CA ALA A 83 -11.86 -10.84 2.05
C ALA A 83 -13.25 -11.30 2.53
N PHE A 84 -14.03 -11.88 1.63
CA PHE A 84 -15.37 -12.39 1.94
C PHE A 84 -15.34 -13.74 2.67
N SER A 85 -14.24 -14.49 2.58
CA SER A 85 -14.05 -15.80 3.20
C SER A 85 -12.62 -15.99 3.71
N VAL A 86 -12.44 -16.88 4.68
CA VAL A 86 -11.14 -17.12 5.33
C VAL A 86 -10.12 -17.70 4.35
N ASP A 87 -10.56 -18.51 3.41
CA ASP A 87 -9.71 -19.11 2.37
C ASP A 87 -9.18 -18.11 1.34
N GLN A 88 -9.72 -16.88 1.31
CA GLN A 88 -9.18 -15.78 0.51
C GLN A 88 -8.04 -15.03 1.21
N LYS A 89 -7.88 -15.18 2.52
CA LYS A 89 -6.80 -14.54 3.25
C LYS A 89 -5.46 -15.18 2.95
N VAL A 90 -4.42 -14.36 2.90
CA VAL A 90 -3.05 -14.80 2.64
C VAL A 90 -2.19 -14.82 3.90
N GLN A 91 -2.40 -13.90 4.84
CA GLN A 91 -1.64 -13.81 6.07
C GLN A 91 -2.17 -14.76 7.13
N ARG A 92 -1.24 -15.27 7.96
CA ARG A 92 -1.54 -15.96 9.23
C ARG A 92 -1.65 -14.97 10.39
N GLU A 93 -1.78 -15.51 11.61
CA GLU A 93 -1.61 -14.72 12.83
C GLU A 93 -0.25 -14.03 12.86
N ARG A 94 -0.23 -12.82 13.36
CA ARG A 94 0.97 -12.00 13.53
C ARG A 94 1.50 -12.19 14.94
N SER A 95 2.37 -13.18 15.12
CA SER A 95 2.89 -13.56 16.42
C SER A 95 4.13 -12.75 16.82
N PHE A 96 5.06 -12.59 15.88
CA PHE A 96 6.32 -11.91 16.13
C PHE A 96 6.83 -11.26 14.84
N ALA A 97 7.42 -10.07 14.96
CA ALA A 97 8.06 -9.40 13.85
C ALA A 97 9.37 -8.74 14.26
N ILE A 98 10.33 -8.76 13.34
CA ILE A 98 11.51 -7.91 13.40
C ILE A 98 11.38 -6.90 12.27
N VAL A 99 11.46 -5.62 12.61
CA VAL A 99 11.43 -4.51 11.66
C VAL A 99 12.86 -3.99 11.53
N ASP A 100 13.44 -4.14 10.33
CA ASP A 100 14.73 -3.55 10.00
C ASP A 100 14.53 -2.15 9.43
N GLU A 101 15.58 -1.32 9.50
CA GLU A 101 15.54 0.08 9.04
C GLU A 101 14.34 0.85 9.60
N VAL A 102 14.16 0.74 10.91
CA VAL A 102 13.01 1.26 11.66
C VAL A 102 12.83 2.77 11.56
N ASP A 103 13.89 3.52 11.39
CA ASP A 103 13.91 4.96 11.13
C ASP A 103 13.19 5.30 9.83
N SER A 104 13.49 4.62 8.73
CA SER A 104 12.79 4.79 7.47
C SER A 104 11.31 4.36 7.57
N ILE A 105 11.04 3.19 8.15
CA ILE A 105 9.69 2.63 8.15
C ILE A 105 8.76 3.32 9.15
N LEU A 106 9.21 3.55 10.39
CA LEU A 106 8.35 4.02 11.48
C LEU A 106 8.46 5.54 11.75
N ILE A 107 9.41 6.22 11.14
CA ILE A 107 9.60 7.66 11.30
C ILE A 107 9.37 8.39 9.98
N ASP A 108 10.22 8.15 8.97
CA ASP A 108 10.17 8.89 7.70
C ASP A 108 8.88 8.61 6.91
N GLU A 109 8.49 7.34 6.80
CA GLU A 109 7.29 6.91 6.07
C GLU A 109 6.07 6.67 6.97
N ALA A 110 6.14 7.01 8.26
CA ALA A 110 5.08 6.70 9.23
C ALA A 110 3.70 7.26 8.87
N ARG A 111 3.65 8.33 8.09
CA ARG A 111 2.40 8.99 7.65
C ARG A 111 2.02 8.66 6.22
N THR A 112 2.78 7.85 5.51
CA THR A 112 2.45 7.46 4.13
C THR A 112 1.22 6.54 4.14
N PRO A 113 0.07 6.97 3.57
CA PRO A 113 -1.14 6.16 3.61
C PRO A 113 -1.02 4.98 2.65
N LEU A 114 -1.48 3.81 3.10
CA LEU A 114 -1.71 2.66 2.24
C LEU A 114 -3.14 2.74 1.71
N ILE A 115 -3.30 2.98 0.41
CA ILE A 115 -4.60 3.17 -0.22
C ILE A 115 -4.87 2.03 -1.18
N ILE A 116 -6.00 1.33 -0.99
CA ILE A 116 -6.55 0.40 -1.97
C ILE A 116 -7.81 1.06 -2.53
N SER A 117 -7.80 1.35 -3.83
CA SER A 117 -8.96 1.85 -4.55
C SER A 117 -9.42 0.82 -5.58
N GLY A 118 -10.72 0.62 -5.66
CA GLY A 118 -11.35 -0.12 -6.76
C GLY A 118 -11.84 0.83 -7.85
N ALA A 119 -12.20 0.29 -9.00
CA ALA A 119 -12.96 1.05 -9.98
C ALA A 119 -14.27 1.47 -9.31
N ALA A 120 -14.54 2.78 -9.27
CA ALA A 120 -15.86 3.25 -8.91
C ALA A 120 -16.84 2.77 -10.00
N ASP A 121 -18.04 2.34 -9.59
CA ASP A 121 -19.13 1.99 -10.51
C ASP A 121 -19.67 3.21 -11.30
N GLU A 122 -19.02 4.35 -11.15
CA GLU A 122 -19.33 5.53 -11.94
C GLU A 122 -18.94 5.29 -13.39
N SER A 123 -19.97 5.20 -14.20
CA SER A 123 -19.87 4.93 -15.63
C SER A 123 -18.86 5.88 -16.30
N PRO A 124 -17.81 5.36 -16.95
CA PRO A 124 -16.88 6.18 -17.74
C PRO A 124 -17.59 7.10 -18.74
N LEU A 125 -18.82 6.74 -19.13
CA LEU A 125 -19.68 7.55 -20.02
C LEU A 125 -20.05 8.92 -19.42
N LEU A 126 -20.15 9.05 -18.11
CA LEU A 126 -20.41 10.34 -17.48
C LEU A 126 -19.22 11.28 -17.66
N TYR A 127 -18.01 10.80 -17.40
CA TYR A 127 -16.78 11.59 -17.62
C TYR A 127 -16.60 11.98 -19.08
N VAL A 128 -16.89 11.08 -20.03
CA VAL A 128 -16.84 11.37 -21.47
C VAL A 128 -17.85 12.46 -21.85
N ARG A 129 -19.08 12.40 -21.31
CA ARG A 129 -20.11 13.42 -21.56
C ARG A 129 -19.71 14.77 -20.97
N ILE A 130 -19.24 14.81 -19.73
CA ILE A 130 -18.79 16.04 -19.07
C ILE A 130 -17.61 16.63 -19.85
N ASN A 131 -16.64 15.80 -20.25
CA ASN A 131 -15.49 16.27 -21.03
C ASN A 131 -15.87 16.90 -22.38
N GLN A 132 -16.99 16.50 -22.99
CA GLN A 132 -17.52 17.13 -24.22
C GLN A 132 -18.12 18.51 -23.95
N LEU A 133 -18.53 18.82 -22.71
CA LEU A 133 -19.08 20.15 -22.35
C LEU A 133 -17.97 21.16 -22.05
N ILE A 134 -16.81 20.70 -21.52
CA ILE A 134 -15.70 21.57 -21.08
C ILE A 134 -15.28 22.59 -22.17
N PRO A 135 -15.12 22.22 -23.47
CA PRO A 135 -14.73 23.17 -24.51
C PRO A 135 -15.75 24.27 -24.77
N ASN A 136 -17.00 24.09 -24.32
CA ASN A 136 -18.09 25.06 -24.53
C ASN A 136 -18.22 26.03 -23.34
N LEU A 137 -17.54 25.74 -22.20
CA LEU A 137 -17.58 26.59 -21.01
C LEU A 137 -16.67 27.81 -21.20
N GLN A 138 -17.17 28.97 -20.82
CA GLN A 138 -16.45 30.25 -20.89
C GLN A 138 -15.91 30.62 -19.50
N ARG A 139 -14.64 31.01 -19.45
CA ARG A 139 -14.05 31.50 -18.22
C ARG A 139 -14.59 32.89 -17.90
N ALA A 140 -15.15 33.06 -16.71
CA ALA A 140 -15.51 34.37 -16.19
C ALA A 140 -14.26 35.12 -15.71
N GLU A 141 -14.25 36.46 -15.82
CA GLU A 141 -13.23 37.28 -15.20
C GLU A 141 -13.37 37.22 -13.67
N PRO A 142 -12.26 37.11 -12.94
CA PRO A 142 -12.32 37.11 -11.48
C PRO A 142 -12.87 38.45 -10.97
N ALA A 143 -13.63 38.40 -9.90
CA ALA A 143 -14.12 39.61 -9.22
C ALA A 143 -12.96 40.55 -8.89
N ALA A 144 -13.15 41.86 -9.11
CA ALA A 144 -12.11 42.85 -8.88
C ALA A 144 -11.80 43.05 -7.37
N ASP A 145 -12.81 42.82 -6.51
CA ASP A 145 -12.76 42.94 -5.07
C ASP A 145 -13.66 41.88 -4.42
N ASP A 146 -13.45 41.58 -3.12
CA ASP A 146 -14.22 40.60 -2.32
C ASP A 146 -15.74 40.88 -2.24
N GLU A 147 -16.18 42.09 -2.59
CA GLU A 147 -17.59 42.52 -2.60
C GLU A 147 -18.23 42.55 -4.00
N SER A 148 -17.48 42.28 -5.07
CA SER A 148 -17.99 42.31 -6.46
C SER A 148 -18.30 40.89 -6.91
N GLU A 149 -19.37 40.77 -7.76
CA GLU A 149 -19.70 39.50 -8.40
C GLU A 149 -18.69 39.21 -9.55
N PRO A 150 -18.39 37.93 -9.82
CA PRO A 150 -17.56 37.55 -10.94
C PRO A 150 -18.24 37.99 -12.27
N GLY A 151 -17.44 38.26 -13.29
CA GLY A 151 -17.94 38.63 -14.63
C GLY A 151 -18.78 37.51 -15.26
N GLU A 152 -19.43 37.86 -16.42
CA GLU A 152 -20.19 36.85 -17.17
C GLU A 152 -19.28 35.68 -17.64
N GLY A 153 -19.69 34.45 -17.34
CA GLY A 153 -18.98 33.23 -17.70
C GLY A 153 -19.47 32.03 -16.86
N ASP A 154 -19.04 30.83 -17.19
CA ASP A 154 -19.51 29.59 -16.60
C ASP A 154 -18.65 29.13 -15.39
N PHE A 155 -17.41 29.63 -15.31
CA PHE A 155 -16.51 29.24 -14.21
C PHE A 155 -15.41 30.27 -13.94
N THR A 156 -14.93 30.31 -12.71
CA THR A 156 -13.76 31.07 -12.26
C THR A 156 -12.63 30.14 -11.81
N ILE A 157 -11.38 30.61 -11.91
CA ILE A 157 -10.19 29.88 -11.48
C ILE A 157 -9.50 30.66 -10.36
N ASP A 158 -9.33 30.03 -9.20
CA ASP A 158 -8.41 30.50 -8.17
C ASP A 158 -7.04 29.82 -8.37
N GLU A 159 -6.11 30.56 -8.95
CA GLU A 159 -4.77 30.04 -9.26
C GLU A 159 -3.93 29.81 -8.00
N LYS A 160 -4.23 30.53 -6.87
CA LYS A 160 -3.51 30.38 -5.59
C LYS A 160 -3.90 29.10 -4.89
N GLN A 161 -5.21 28.78 -4.89
CA GLN A 161 -5.75 27.58 -4.26
C GLN A 161 -5.81 26.38 -5.23
N LYS A 162 -5.53 26.61 -6.51
CA LYS A 162 -5.67 25.60 -7.60
C LYS A 162 -7.06 24.98 -7.65
N GLN A 163 -8.09 25.82 -7.50
CA GLN A 163 -9.50 25.43 -7.50
C GLN A 163 -10.27 26.10 -8.62
N ILE A 164 -11.32 25.41 -9.07
CA ILE A 164 -12.26 25.91 -10.08
C ILE A 164 -13.65 25.97 -9.44
N TYR A 165 -14.32 27.10 -9.60
CA TYR A 165 -15.68 27.31 -9.12
C TYR A 165 -16.60 27.55 -10.31
N LEU A 166 -17.76 26.89 -10.33
CA LEU A 166 -18.81 27.21 -11.29
C LEU A 166 -19.52 28.49 -10.83
N THR A 167 -19.86 29.35 -11.78
CA THR A 167 -20.72 30.53 -11.56
C THR A 167 -22.18 30.10 -11.58
N GLU A 168 -23.06 30.78 -10.84
CA GLU A 168 -24.51 30.51 -10.83
C GLU A 168 -25.20 31.08 -12.07
#